data_e2c34942b6609dc1959d40d2c2d5c4d9
#
_entry.id   e2c34942b6609dc1959d40d2c2d5c4d9
#
_cell.length_a   1.000
_cell.length_b   1.000
_cell.length_c   1.000
_cell.angle_alpha   90.00
_cell.angle_beta   90.00
_cell.angle_gamma   90.00
#
_symmetry.space_group_name_H-M   'P 1'
#
loop_
_entity.id
_entity.type
_entity.pdbx_description
1 polymer ?
#
loop_
_entity_poly.entity_id
_entity_poly.type
_entity_poly.pdbx_seq_one_letter_code
_entity_poly.pdbx_strand_id
1 'polypeptide(L)'
;STPITVVLLVLGHHLPQLQNQKKLQSSERALDEPTRLHQRLLAGDVEEAVDMAEQHAEQTSPQHFYDHVGLGALRLAATAQDTVATAEHRHRVVSGMERVIDELRDSYPPPDELPLRVACIGGRWAMDSLAADMAAHVLTLNGVGARVLQLGVMSSDYFARLDLRGVEVICLSFFSPDPTTLAKYFVRRLKRRWPDVQVVLAAWSYEPSGQVAHPMEETGADAFVTTLDELVVQAQNRLASAAGTPYVPPEVPENETERLQALQDSGALNPALRGRFDGLAKRAADVFDCQGAHIALVNEAWQLTHGDAGAAGRPDEGAPEEGVPREQSMSGHVVALGEPLVVPDVQRDARFAANPLLAERGIRFFAGAPLRTADGFVLGALCVFDDKPRTLSPRDVMLLGHMADEVMQAARQQAAKAPPDPAPDATSPAAG
;
A
#
# COMPACT_ATOMS: atom_id res chain seq x y z
N SER A 1 -1.48 -47.09 -18.58
CA SER A 1 -2.47 -46.01 -18.55
C SER A 1 -2.79 -45.42 -19.92
N THR A 2 -2.00 -45.72 -20.96
CA THR A 2 -2.16 -45.14 -22.30
C THR A 2 -3.39 -45.64 -23.12
N PRO A 3 -3.93 -46.89 -22.96
CA PRO A 3 -5.06 -47.35 -23.77
C PRO A 3 -6.42 -46.71 -23.42
N ILE A 4 -6.66 -46.35 -22.16
CA ILE A 4 -7.95 -45.83 -21.70
C ILE A 4 -8.16 -44.38 -22.17
N THR A 5 -7.09 -43.59 -22.22
CA THR A 5 -7.15 -42.20 -22.68
C THR A 5 -7.46 -42.09 -24.18
N VAL A 6 -6.94 -43.04 -25.01
CA VAL A 6 -7.23 -43.06 -26.43
C VAL A 6 -8.68 -43.51 -26.72
N VAL A 7 -9.19 -44.48 -25.95
CA VAL A 7 -10.61 -44.93 -26.07
C VAL A 7 -11.59 -43.83 -25.68
N LEU A 8 -11.28 -43.06 -24.63
CA LEU A 8 -12.09 -41.89 -24.23
C LEU A 8 -12.06 -40.76 -25.26
N LEU A 9 -10.91 -40.55 -25.93
CA LEU A 9 -10.76 -39.57 -27.01
C LEU A 9 -11.57 -39.93 -28.27
N VAL A 10 -11.61 -41.22 -28.62
CA VAL A 10 -12.38 -41.72 -29.78
C VAL A 10 -13.87 -41.74 -29.49
N LEU A 11 -14.30 -42.14 -28.29
CA LEU A 11 -15.71 -42.14 -27.89
C LEU A 11 -16.29 -40.73 -27.77
N GLY A 12 -15.45 -39.74 -27.36
CA GLY A 12 -15.87 -38.34 -27.30
C GLY A 12 -16.18 -37.69 -28.66
N HIS A 13 -15.77 -38.31 -29.78
CA HIS A 13 -16.12 -37.82 -31.12
C HIS A 13 -17.52 -38.20 -31.58
N HIS A 14 -18.12 -39.21 -30.97
CA HIS A 14 -19.39 -39.81 -31.44
C HIS A 14 -20.58 -39.66 -30.49
N LEU A 15 -20.38 -39.12 -29.27
CA LEU A 15 -21.44 -38.94 -28.29
C LEU A 15 -21.54 -37.49 -27.84
N PRO A 16 -22.61 -36.74 -28.13
CA PRO A 16 -22.77 -35.32 -27.76
C PRO A 16 -22.68 -35.07 -26.25
N GLN A 17 -23.03 -36.07 -25.46
CA GLN A 17 -22.96 -36.00 -23.98
C GLN A 17 -21.52 -35.98 -23.42
N LEU A 18 -20.55 -36.47 -24.19
CA LEU A 18 -19.11 -36.47 -23.83
C LEU A 18 -18.33 -35.26 -24.40
N GLN A 19 -18.97 -34.44 -25.23
CA GLN A 19 -18.33 -33.22 -25.75
C GLN A 19 -18.10 -32.18 -24.64
N ASN A 20 -18.92 -32.21 -23.59
CA ASN A 20 -18.67 -31.37 -22.42
C ASN A 20 -17.44 -31.80 -21.62
N GLN A 21 -17.13 -33.11 -21.58
CA GLN A 21 -15.86 -33.59 -20.95
C GLN A 21 -14.63 -33.28 -21.82
N LYS A 22 -14.78 -33.21 -23.14
CA LYS A 22 -13.70 -32.81 -24.04
C LYS A 22 -13.40 -31.30 -23.95
N LYS A 23 -14.44 -30.49 -23.73
CA LYS A 23 -14.26 -29.07 -23.39
C LYS A 23 -13.56 -28.87 -22.05
N LEU A 24 -13.76 -29.75 -21.08
CA LEU A 24 -13.07 -29.77 -19.81
C LEU A 24 -11.58 -30.20 -19.94
N GLN A 25 -11.24 -31.08 -20.90
CA GLN A 25 -9.86 -31.53 -21.13
C GLN A 25 -9.09 -30.69 -22.18
N SER A 26 -9.77 -29.93 -23.05
CA SER A 26 -9.13 -29.14 -24.11
C SER A 26 -9.11 -27.64 -23.81
N SER A 27 -9.70 -27.19 -22.73
CA SER A 27 -9.53 -25.86 -22.16
C SER A 27 -8.98 -25.98 -20.74
N GLU A 28 -7.76 -26.48 -20.60
CA GLU A 28 -6.87 -26.01 -19.53
C GLU A 28 -6.56 -24.51 -19.80
N ARG A 29 -7.55 -23.64 -19.68
CA ARG A 29 -7.33 -22.37 -19.04
C ARG A 29 -6.91 -22.77 -17.63
N ALA A 30 -5.65 -22.64 -17.32
CA ALA A 30 -5.17 -22.80 -15.97
C ALA A 30 -6.12 -21.99 -15.09
N LEU A 31 -6.85 -22.68 -14.21
CA LEU A 31 -7.74 -22.02 -13.25
C LEU A 31 -6.91 -21.01 -12.51
N ASP A 32 -7.43 -19.84 -12.25
CA ASP A 32 -6.74 -18.86 -11.43
C ASP A 32 -6.48 -19.43 -10.01
N GLU A 33 -5.48 -18.91 -9.36
CA GLU A 33 -5.02 -19.44 -8.06
C GLU A 33 -6.14 -19.43 -6.99
N PRO A 34 -6.96 -18.37 -6.84
CA PRO A 34 -8.10 -18.39 -5.92
C PRO A 34 -9.08 -19.54 -6.18
N THR A 35 -9.40 -19.80 -7.45
CA THR A 35 -10.28 -20.90 -7.83
C THR A 35 -9.65 -22.26 -7.53
N ARG A 36 -8.35 -22.45 -7.79
CA ARG A 36 -7.66 -23.69 -7.47
C ARG A 36 -7.63 -23.93 -5.96
N LEU A 37 -7.27 -22.93 -5.17
CA LEU A 37 -7.28 -23.02 -3.72
C LEU A 37 -8.67 -23.39 -3.19
N HIS A 38 -9.70 -22.70 -3.65
CA HIS A 38 -11.10 -23.00 -3.26
C HIS A 38 -11.49 -24.45 -3.59
N GLN A 39 -11.10 -24.97 -4.76
CA GLN A 39 -11.37 -26.37 -5.12
C GLN A 39 -10.65 -27.37 -4.23
N ARG A 40 -9.39 -27.12 -3.84
CA ARG A 40 -8.64 -27.98 -2.92
C ARG A 40 -9.28 -28.00 -1.53
N LEU A 41 -9.67 -26.84 -1.02
CA LEU A 41 -10.38 -26.73 0.24
C LEU A 41 -11.73 -27.50 0.22
N LEU A 42 -12.51 -27.37 -0.86
CA LEU A 42 -13.76 -28.13 -1.03
C LEU A 42 -13.54 -29.65 -1.08
N ALA A 43 -12.48 -30.09 -1.77
CA ALA A 43 -12.11 -31.51 -1.84
C ALA A 43 -11.62 -32.06 -0.50
N GLY A 44 -11.23 -31.19 0.44
CA GLY A 44 -10.59 -31.57 1.70
C GLY A 44 -9.10 -31.90 1.55
N ASP A 45 -8.48 -31.45 0.45
CA ASP A 45 -7.07 -31.64 0.14
C ASP A 45 -6.25 -30.50 0.76
N VAL A 46 -6.16 -30.55 2.09
CA VAL A 46 -5.60 -29.48 2.89
C VAL A 46 -4.07 -29.39 2.74
N GLU A 47 -3.38 -30.53 2.57
CA GLU A 47 -1.93 -30.54 2.37
C GLU A 47 -1.55 -29.79 1.09
N GLU A 48 -2.22 -30.06 -0.04
CA GLU A 48 -1.97 -29.34 -1.29
C GLU A 48 -2.37 -27.85 -1.21
N ALA A 49 -3.40 -27.52 -0.42
CA ALA A 49 -3.78 -26.12 -0.17
C ALA A 49 -2.69 -25.36 0.61
N VAL A 50 -2.04 -26.01 1.57
CA VAL A 50 -0.90 -25.47 2.34
C VAL A 50 0.30 -25.30 1.42
N ASP A 51 0.69 -26.35 0.68
CA ASP A 51 1.82 -26.30 -0.27
C ASP A 51 1.68 -25.14 -1.27
N MET A 52 0.46 -24.92 -1.79
CA MET A 52 0.16 -23.79 -2.69
C MET A 52 0.38 -22.44 -2.00
N ALA A 53 -0.04 -22.31 -0.74
CA ALA A 53 0.08 -21.08 0.02
C ALA A 53 1.55 -20.76 0.34
N GLU A 54 2.31 -21.76 0.79
CA GLU A 54 3.73 -21.62 1.08
C GLU A 54 4.53 -21.27 -0.18
N GLN A 55 4.30 -22.00 -1.28
CA GLN A 55 4.96 -21.71 -2.56
C GLN A 55 4.68 -20.27 -3.05
N HIS A 56 3.45 -19.80 -2.92
CA HIS A 56 3.09 -18.43 -3.29
C HIS A 56 3.77 -17.41 -2.38
N ALA A 57 3.74 -17.65 -1.05
CA ALA A 57 4.35 -16.77 -0.07
C ALA A 57 5.88 -16.70 -0.22
N GLU A 58 6.56 -17.79 -0.56
CA GLU A 58 8.00 -17.81 -0.88
C GLU A 58 8.34 -16.97 -2.11
N GLN A 59 7.48 -16.98 -3.14
CA GLN A 59 7.71 -16.23 -4.38
C GLN A 59 7.39 -14.74 -4.25
N THR A 60 6.51 -14.38 -3.33
CA THR A 60 6.00 -13.01 -3.13
C THR A 60 6.03 -12.61 -1.66
N SER A 61 4.94 -12.84 -0.93
CA SER A 61 4.82 -12.66 0.52
C SER A 61 3.53 -13.30 1.05
N PRO A 62 3.42 -13.61 2.35
CA PRO A 62 2.15 -14.03 2.96
C PRO A 62 1.02 -13.02 2.77
N GLN A 63 1.32 -11.72 2.87
CA GLN A 63 0.35 -10.64 2.62
C GLN A 63 -0.20 -10.69 1.21
N HIS A 64 0.67 -10.84 0.20
CA HIS A 64 0.27 -10.95 -1.20
C HIS A 64 -0.60 -12.21 -1.44
N PHE A 65 -0.23 -13.35 -0.85
CA PHE A 65 -1.06 -14.55 -0.90
C PHE A 65 -2.45 -14.30 -0.32
N TYR A 66 -2.53 -13.75 0.88
CA TYR A 66 -3.83 -13.50 1.52
C TYR A 66 -4.72 -12.56 0.70
N ASP A 67 -4.16 -11.48 0.17
CA ASP A 67 -4.94 -10.47 -0.56
C ASP A 67 -5.41 -10.96 -1.94
N HIS A 68 -4.53 -11.64 -2.68
CA HIS A 68 -4.81 -12.03 -4.06
C HIS A 68 -5.40 -13.44 -4.20
N VAL A 69 -5.05 -14.36 -3.30
CA VAL A 69 -5.46 -15.77 -3.39
C VAL A 69 -6.41 -16.15 -2.26
N GLY A 70 -6.05 -15.91 -1.02
CA GLY A 70 -6.81 -16.32 0.16
C GLY A 70 -8.20 -15.66 0.23
N LEU A 71 -8.28 -14.33 0.19
CA LEU A 71 -9.54 -13.60 0.16
C LEU A 71 -10.37 -13.94 -1.08
N GLY A 72 -9.72 -14.15 -2.22
CA GLY A 72 -10.38 -14.59 -3.46
C GLY A 72 -11.07 -15.95 -3.31
N ALA A 73 -10.40 -16.93 -2.72
CA ALA A 73 -10.99 -18.26 -2.44
C ALA A 73 -12.16 -18.18 -1.46
N LEU A 74 -12.07 -17.33 -0.43
CA LEU A 74 -13.16 -17.10 0.52
C LEU A 74 -14.34 -16.35 -0.12
N ARG A 75 -14.11 -15.41 -1.06
CA ARG A 75 -15.21 -14.79 -1.86
C ARG A 75 -15.98 -15.83 -2.67
N LEU A 76 -15.28 -16.76 -3.32
CA LEU A 76 -15.91 -17.85 -4.04
C LEU A 76 -16.76 -18.73 -3.11
N ALA A 77 -16.24 -19.05 -1.93
CA ALA A 77 -16.98 -19.80 -0.92
C ALA A 77 -18.20 -19.04 -0.39
N ALA A 78 -18.09 -17.72 -0.18
CA ALA A 78 -19.20 -16.88 0.26
C ALA A 78 -20.34 -16.83 -0.78
N THR A 79 -20.00 -16.67 -2.05
CA THR A 79 -20.98 -16.63 -3.16
C THR A 79 -21.67 -18.00 -3.35
N ALA A 80 -20.96 -19.10 -3.12
CA ALA A 80 -21.53 -20.45 -3.22
C ALA A 80 -22.51 -20.78 -2.09
N GLN A 81 -22.52 -20.04 -0.99
CA GLN A 81 -23.44 -20.27 0.15
C GLN A 81 -24.91 -20.13 -0.23
N ASP A 82 -25.22 -19.25 -1.17
CA ASP A 82 -26.60 -18.97 -1.57
C ASP A 82 -27.16 -20.00 -2.53
N THR A 83 -26.33 -20.88 -3.11
CA THR A 83 -26.80 -21.74 -4.23
C THR A 83 -26.78 -23.25 -3.96
N VAL A 84 -25.71 -23.84 -3.41
CA VAL A 84 -25.59 -25.33 -3.35
C VAL A 84 -24.69 -25.81 -2.18
N ALA A 85 -23.99 -24.97 -1.44
CA ALA A 85 -23.01 -25.41 -0.45
C ALA A 85 -23.67 -26.08 0.76
N THR A 86 -23.36 -27.36 0.98
CA THR A 86 -23.77 -28.09 2.18
C THR A 86 -23.00 -27.58 3.40
N ALA A 87 -23.52 -27.87 4.62
CA ALA A 87 -22.83 -27.57 5.87
C ALA A 87 -21.42 -28.21 5.91
N GLU A 88 -21.26 -29.38 5.29
CA GLU A 88 -19.99 -30.10 5.18
C GLU A 88 -18.98 -29.35 4.29
N HIS A 89 -19.42 -28.84 3.14
CA HIS A 89 -18.54 -28.03 2.27
C HIS A 89 -18.04 -26.77 2.98
N ARG A 90 -18.92 -26.07 3.68
CA ARG A 90 -18.53 -24.90 4.47
C ARG A 90 -17.52 -25.25 5.55
N HIS A 91 -17.74 -26.35 6.25
CA HIS A 91 -16.82 -26.80 7.28
C HIS A 91 -15.43 -27.12 6.70
N ARG A 92 -15.35 -27.83 5.57
CA ARG A 92 -14.09 -28.16 4.91
C ARG A 92 -13.33 -26.90 4.48
N VAL A 93 -13.99 -25.91 3.89
CA VAL A 93 -13.36 -24.66 3.48
C VAL A 93 -12.84 -23.90 4.70
N VAL A 94 -13.64 -23.78 5.75
CA VAL A 94 -13.25 -23.07 6.98
C VAL A 94 -12.05 -23.76 7.63
N SER A 95 -12.16 -25.07 7.94
CA SER A 95 -11.09 -25.80 8.62
C SER A 95 -9.81 -25.91 7.78
N GLY A 96 -9.95 -26.05 6.45
CA GLY A 96 -8.80 -26.07 5.56
C GLY A 96 -8.08 -24.72 5.50
N MET A 97 -8.84 -23.61 5.45
CA MET A 97 -8.24 -22.28 5.46
C MET A 97 -7.63 -21.91 6.83
N GLU A 98 -8.26 -22.34 7.94
CA GLU A 98 -7.64 -22.21 9.29
C GLU A 98 -6.27 -22.85 9.30
N ARG A 99 -6.13 -24.06 8.74
CA ARG A 99 -4.86 -24.77 8.67
C ARG A 99 -3.82 -24.04 7.79
N VAL A 100 -4.24 -23.49 6.64
CA VAL A 100 -3.37 -22.68 5.77
C VAL A 100 -2.87 -21.44 6.51
N ILE A 101 -3.73 -20.74 7.25
CA ILE A 101 -3.35 -19.56 8.04
C ILE A 101 -2.37 -19.93 9.15
N ASP A 102 -2.60 -21.05 9.85
CA ASP A 102 -1.75 -21.51 10.94
C ASP A 102 -0.35 -21.87 10.43
N GLU A 103 -0.22 -22.62 9.30
CA GLU A 103 1.06 -22.96 8.70
C GLU A 103 1.83 -21.72 8.21
N LEU A 104 1.13 -20.78 7.56
CA LEU A 104 1.78 -19.52 7.17
C LEU A 104 2.20 -18.67 8.37
N ARG A 105 1.49 -18.73 9.49
CA ARG A 105 1.88 -18.03 10.72
C ARG A 105 3.10 -18.68 11.37
N ASP A 106 3.20 -20.01 11.31
CA ASP A 106 4.36 -20.74 11.82
C ASP A 106 5.59 -20.53 10.95
N SER A 107 5.43 -20.51 9.62
CA SER A 107 6.51 -20.26 8.65
C SER A 107 6.97 -18.80 8.62
N TYR A 108 6.08 -17.85 8.90
CA TYR A 108 6.34 -16.41 8.93
C TYR A 108 5.87 -15.81 10.26
N PRO A 109 6.58 -16.09 11.36
CA PRO A 109 6.18 -15.60 12.68
C PRO A 109 6.28 -14.07 12.75
N PRO A 110 5.36 -13.43 13.47
CA PRO A 110 5.43 -11.98 13.70
C PRO A 110 6.70 -11.63 14.51
N PRO A 111 7.20 -10.39 14.40
CA PRO A 111 8.27 -9.90 15.26
C PRO A 111 7.91 -10.03 16.74
N ASP A 112 8.89 -10.37 17.58
CA ASP A 112 8.71 -10.45 19.03
C ASP A 112 8.29 -9.10 19.62
N GLU A 113 7.39 -9.13 20.63
CA GLU A 113 7.03 -8.01 21.49
C GLU A 113 6.41 -6.76 20.84
N LEU A 114 5.52 -6.95 19.86
CA LEU A 114 4.72 -5.82 19.36
C LEU A 114 3.65 -5.41 20.39
N PRO A 115 3.57 -4.13 20.77
CA PRO A 115 2.50 -3.64 21.65
C PRO A 115 1.16 -3.80 20.95
N LEU A 116 0.18 -4.41 21.64
CA LEU A 116 -1.15 -4.57 21.09
C LEU A 116 -1.83 -3.22 20.90
N ARG A 117 -2.12 -2.88 19.64
CA ARG A 117 -2.77 -1.62 19.27
C ARG A 117 -4.01 -1.81 18.38
N VAL A 118 -4.12 -2.96 17.68
CA VAL A 118 -5.23 -3.27 16.78
C VAL A 118 -5.97 -4.51 17.20
N ALA A 119 -7.30 -4.47 17.19
CA ALA A 119 -8.16 -5.63 17.37
C ALA A 119 -8.89 -5.95 16.05
N CYS A 120 -8.69 -7.14 15.51
CA CYS A 120 -9.40 -7.63 14.34
C CYS A 120 -10.61 -8.47 14.79
N ILE A 121 -11.80 -8.13 14.29
CA ILE A 121 -13.06 -8.75 14.69
C ILE A 121 -13.79 -9.20 13.43
N GLY A 122 -14.05 -10.52 13.32
CA GLY A 122 -14.92 -11.06 12.29
C GLY A 122 -16.37 -10.68 12.52
N GLY A 123 -17.16 -10.54 11.47
CA GLY A 123 -18.58 -10.27 11.54
C GLY A 123 -19.39 -11.49 12.05
N ARG A 124 -20.38 -11.90 11.28
CA ARG A 124 -21.32 -12.96 11.71
C ARG A 124 -20.89 -14.36 11.29
N TRP A 125 -20.15 -14.48 10.21
CA TRP A 125 -19.83 -15.74 9.56
C TRP A 125 -18.42 -16.23 9.91
N ALA A 126 -18.20 -17.54 9.84
CA ALA A 126 -16.85 -18.10 10.06
C ALA A 126 -15.81 -17.51 9.10
N MET A 127 -16.19 -17.22 7.86
CA MET A 127 -15.30 -16.57 6.87
C MET A 127 -14.89 -15.15 7.28
N ASP A 128 -15.78 -14.41 7.95
CA ASP A 128 -15.44 -13.09 8.50
C ASP A 128 -14.34 -13.22 9.56
N SER A 129 -14.36 -14.31 10.34
CA SER A 129 -13.33 -14.60 11.35
C SER A 129 -12.00 -14.99 10.71
N LEU A 130 -12.01 -15.82 9.64
CA LEU A 130 -10.81 -16.18 8.90
C LEU A 130 -10.13 -14.93 8.30
N ALA A 131 -10.92 -14.02 7.72
CA ALA A 131 -10.38 -12.77 7.22
C ALA A 131 -9.83 -11.87 8.33
N ALA A 132 -10.43 -11.89 9.52
CA ALA A 132 -9.88 -11.20 10.68
C ALA A 132 -8.55 -11.82 11.15
N ASP A 133 -8.39 -13.17 11.04
CA ASP A 133 -7.13 -13.87 11.32
C ASP A 133 -6.05 -13.50 10.31
N MET A 134 -6.36 -13.49 9.01
CA MET A 134 -5.44 -13.01 7.96
C MET A 134 -5.04 -11.56 8.21
N ALA A 135 -6.02 -10.69 8.50
CA ALA A 135 -5.80 -9.28 8.78
C ALA A 135 -4.86 -9.07 9.98
N ALA A 136 -5.05 -9.80 11.07
CA ALA A 136 -4.19 -9.71 12.23
C ALA A 136 -2.75 -10.17 11.93
N HIS A 137 -2.59 -11.27 11.18
CA HIS A 137 -1.27 -11.74 10.77
C HIS A 137 -0.57 -10.72 9.87
N VAL A 138 -1.23 -10.21 8.84
CA VAL A 138 -0.66 -9.18 7.94
C VAL A 138 -0.26 -7.92 8.70
N LEU A 139 -1.09 -7.43 9.62
CA LEU A 139 -0.77 -6.28 10.45
C LEU A 139 0.49 -6.51 11.28
N THR A 140 0.63 -7.70 11.89
CA THR A 140 1.81 -8.02 12.69
C THR A 140 3.07 -8.17 11.86
N LEU A 141 3.00 -8.74 10.65
CA LEU A 141 4.11 -8.78 9.69
C LEU A 141 4.56 -7.36 9.27
N ASN A 142 3.65 -6.38 9.30
CA ASN A 142 3.95 -4.98 9.01
C ASN A 142 4.27 -4.14 10.26
N GLY A 143 4.67 -4.79 11.36
CA GLY A 143 5.11 -4.11 12.59
C GLY A 143 3.99 -3.50 13.43
N VAL A 144 2.74 -3.84 13.16
CA VAL A 144 1.57 -3.37 13.91
C VAL A 144 1.04 -4.47 14.82
N GLY A 145 1.18 -4.33 16.13
CA GLY A 145 0.66 -5.32 17.08
C GLY A 145 -0.85 -5.47 17.00
N ALA A 146 -1.32 -6.61 16.49
CA ALA A 146 -2.71 -6.92 16.27
C ALA A 146 -3.10 -8.27 16.86
N ARG A 147 -4.35 -8.41 17.27
CA ARG A 147 -4.93 -9.70 17.68
C ARG A 147 -6.35 -9.87 17.18
N VAL A 148 -6.75 -11.12 17.01
CA VAL A 148 -8.14 -11.45 16.71
C VAL A 148 -8.93 -11.53 18.01
N LEU A 149 -10.11 -10.92 17.98
CA LEU A 149 -11.12 -11.10 19.01
C LEU A 149 -12.24 -11.93 18.40
N GLN A 150 -12.36 -13.19 18.86
CA GLN A 150 -13.43 -14.06 18.38
C GLN A 150 -14.78 -13.54 18.85
N LEU A 151 -15.68 -13.32 17.89
CA LEU A 151 -17.08 -13.07 18.20
C LEU A 151 -17.74 -14.35 18.67
N GLY A 152 -17.93 -14.48 19.97
CA GLY A 152 -19.04 -15.29 20.47
C GLY A 152 -20.37 -14.69 19.97
N VAL A 153 -21.50 -15.42 20.15
CA VAL A 153 -22.82 -14.90 19.80
C VAL A 153 -22.96 -13.44 20.27
N MET A 154 -23.28 -12.54 19.35
CA MET A 154 -23.34 -11.09 19.54
C MET A 154 -24.42 -10.66 20.54
N SER A 155 -24.20 -11.01 21.80
CA SER A 155 -25.05 -10.60 22.90
C SER A 155 -24.56 -9.31 23.56
N SER A 156 -25.43 -8.64 24.29
CA SER A 156 -25.03 -7.50 25.13
C SER A 156 -23.90 -7.86 26.09
N ASP A 157 -23.84 -9.12 26.51
CA ASP A 157 -22.83 -9.65 27.44
C ASP A 157 -21.45 -9.78 26.77
N TYR A 158 -21.39 -10.00 25.47
CA TYR A 158 -20.14 -10.03 24.74
C TYR A 158 -19.43 -8.68 24.77
N PHE A 159 -20.14 -7.60 24.43
CA PHE A 159 -19.58 -6.24 24.49
C PHE A 159 -19.17 -5.83 25.92
N ALA A 160 -19.83 -6.38 26.94
CA ALA A 160 -19.45 -6.13 28.32
C ALA A 160 -18.12 -6.81 28.72
N ARG A 161 -17.75 -7.91 28.05
CA ARG A 161 -16.54 -8.69 28.33
C ARG A 161 -15.36 -8.36 27.39
N LEU A 162 -15.59 -7.52 26.38
CA LEU A 162 -14.55 -7.12 25.45
C LEU A 162 -13.46 -6.34 26.18
N ASP A 163 -12.24 -6.86 26.16
CA ASP A 163 -11.06 -6.17 26.69
C ASP A 163 -10.32 -5.49 25.56
N LEU A 164 -10.43 -4.17 25.50
CA LEU A 164 -9.77 -3.31 24.52
C LEU A 164 -8.64 -2.46 25.11
N ARG A 165 -8.07 -2.89 26.24
CA ARG A 165 -6.92 -2.16 26.81
C ARG A 165 -5.75 -2.15 25.84
N GLY A 166 -5.23 -0.95 25.55
CA GLY A 166 -4.17 -0.71 24.58
C GLY A 166 -4.62 -0.73 23.12
N VAL A 167 -5.88 -1.07 22.83
CA VAL A 167 -6.42 -1.07 21.47
C VAL A 167 -6.85 0.35 21.09
N GLU A 168 -6.29 0.85 20.03
CA GLU A 168 -6.59 2.16 19.45
C GLU A 168 -7.44 2.05 18.16
N VAL A 169 -7.28 0.92 17.45
CA VAL A 169 -7.99 0.66 16.19
C VAL A 169 -8.71 -0.68 16.24
N ILE A 170 -9.94 -0.72 15.77
CA ILE A 170 -10.71 -1.95 15.56
C ILE A 170 -10.93 -2.16 14.07
N CYS A 171 -10.51 -3.30 13.52
CA CYS A 171 -10.86 -3.76 12.19
C CYS A 171 -12.09 -4.66 12.28
N LEU A 172 -13.20 -4.27 11.63
CA LEU A 172 -14.40 -5.07 11.48
C LEU A 172 -14.43 -5.73 10.11
N SER A 173 -14.35 -7.06 10.04
CA SER A 173 -14.28 -7.86 8.82
C SER A 173 -15.62 -8.42 8.41
N PHE A 174 -16.02 -8.21 7.15
CA PHE A 174 -17.26 -8.75 6.57
C PHE A 174 -17.06 -9.25 5.15
N PHE A 175 -17.63 -10.43 4.87
CA PHE A 175 -17.78 -10.95 3.50
C PHE A 175 -19.15 -10.68 2.88
N SER A 176 -20.08 -10.06 3.60
CA SER A 176 -21.35 -9.63 3.03
C SER A 176 -21.14 -8.62 1.91
N PRO A 177 -21.79 -8.76 0.74
CA PRO A 177 -21.78 -7.75 -0.32
C PRO A 177 -22.34 -6.40 0.15
N ASP A 178 -23.29 -6.41 1.09
CA ASP A 178 -23.78 -5.23 1.80
C ASP A 178 -23.64 -5.45 3.32
N PRO A 179 -22.55 -4.99 3.92
CA PRO A 179 -22.34 -5.07 5.36
C PRO A 179 -23.00 -3.92 6.14
N THR A 180 -23.57 -2.91 5.46
CA THR A 180 -23.94 -1.59 6.00
C THR A 180 -24.79 -1.66 7.26
N THR A 181 -25.90 -2.43 7.22
CA THR A 181 -26.84 -2.51 8.37
C THR A 181 -26.16 -3.11 9.61
N LEU A 182 -25.40 -4.18 9.43
CA LEU A 182 -24.72 -4.87 10.52
C LEU A 182 -23.54 -4.07 11.03
N ALA A 183 -22.73 -3.53 10.14
CA ALA A 183 -21.59 -2.67 10.47
C ALA A 183 -22.04 -1.43 11.26
N LYS A 184 -23.10 -0.75 10.83
CA LYS A 184 -23.68 0.39 11.54
C LYS A 184 -24.05 0.06 12.99
N TYR A 185 -24.64 -1.11 13.21
CA TYR A 185 -24.97 -1.57 14.55
C TYR A 185 -23.72 -1.74 15.43
N PHE A 186 -22.67 -2.37 14.88
CA PHE A 186 -21.40 -2.57 15.59
C PHE A 186 -20.69 -1.27 15.88
N VAL A 187 -20.48 -0.46 14.85
CA VAL A 187 -19.76 0.81 14.96
C VAL A 187 -20.43 1.71 16.03
N ARG A 188 -21.75 1.86 15.95
CA ARG A 188 -22.49 2.64 16.94
C ARG A 188 -22.28 2.12 18.38
N ARG A 189 -22.22 0.81 18.56
CA ARG A 189 -22.09 0.19 19.87
C ARG A 189 -20.68 0.31 20.41
N LEU A 190 -19.66 0.13 19.56
CA LEU A 190 -18.26 0.32 19.89
C LEU A 190 -17.98 1.78 20.25
N LYS A 191 -18.36 2.73 19.40
CA LYS A 191 -18.17 4.18 19.62
C LYS A 191 -18.88 4.71 20.87
N ARG A 192 -20.03 4.12 21.25
CA ARG A 192 -20.72 4.51 22.48
C ARG A 192 -19.93 4.14 23.74
N ARG A 193 -19.24 2.98 23.72
CA ARG A 193 -18.51 2.47 24.88
C ARG A 193 -17.05 2.90 24.90
N TRP A 194 -16.45 3.03 23.74
CA TRP A 194 -15.05 3.43 23.51
C TRP A 194 -15.02 4.54 22.44
N PRO A 195 -15.34 5.78 22.81
CA PRO A 195 -15.49 6.86 21.83
C PRO A 195 -14.18 7.20 21.09
N ASP A 196 -13.03 6.97 21.72
CA ASP A 196 -11.71 7.31 21.19
C ASP A 196 -11.14 6.21 20.26
N VAL A 197 -11.74 5.00 20.25
CA VAL A 197 -11.29 3.92 19.39
C VAL A 197 -11.70 4.18 17.95
N GLN A 198 -10.74 4.08 17.03
CA GLN A 198 -10.98 4.20 15.61
C GLN A 198 -11.49 2.88 15.02
N VAL A 199 -12.47 2.94 14.14
CA VAL A 199 -13.08 1.76 13.53
C VAL A 199 -12.82 1.74 12.03
N VAL A 200 -12.10 0.72 11.56
CA VAL A 200 -11.90 0.43 10.14
C VAL A 200 -12.89 -0.66 9.74
N LEU A 201 -13.74 -0.38 8.77
CA LEU A 201 -14.66 -1.33 8.19
C LEU A 201 -14.00 -2.01 6.98
N ALA A 202 -13.76 -3.31 7.07
CA ALA A 202 -13.22 -4.13 6.00
C ALA A 202 -14.34 -4.98 5.37
N ALA A 203 -14.63 -4.71 4.10
CA ALA A 203 -15.68 -5.39 3.35
C ALA A 203 -15.08 -6.10 2.12
N TRP A 204 -14.75 -7.37 2.31
CA TRP A 204 -13.94 -8.16 1.38
C TRP A 204 -14.66 -8.55 0.07
N SER A 205 -15.98 -8.50 0.04
CA SER A 205 -16.81 -8.79 -1.15
C SER A 205 -17.62 -7.58 -1.61
N TYR A 206 -17.24 -6.36 -1.18
CA TYR A 206 -17.95 -5.15 -1.58
C TYR A 206 -17.71 -4.84 -3.06
N GLU A 207 -18.79 -4.70 -3.80
CA GLU A 207 -18.79 -4.23 -5.18
C GLU A 207 -19.50 -2.86 -5.25
N PRO A 208 -18.84 -1.79 -5.72
CA PRO A 208 -19.46 -0.48 -5.82
C PRO A 208 -20.65 -0.51 -6.77
N SER A 209 -21.87 -0.48 -6.27
CA SER A 209 -23.07 -0.27 -7.05
C SER A 209 -23.37 1.22 -7.09
N GLY A 210 -23.40 1.81 -8.28
CA GLY A 210 -23.42 3.25 -8.52
C GLY A 210 -24.63 4.05 -7.98
N GLN A 211 -25.40 3.53 -7.02
CA GLN A 211 -26.59 4.17 -6.46
C GLN A 211 -26.65 4.15 -4.91
N VAL A 212 -25.67 3.60 -4.23
CA VAL A 212 -25.68 3.51 -2.76
C VAL A 212 -24.66 4.50 -2.21
N ALA A 213 -25.01 5.23 -1.15
CA ALA A 213 -24.09 6.08 -0.42
C ALA A 213 -22.87 5.27 0.05
N HIS A 214 -21.70 5.90 0.11
CA HIS A 214 -20.47 5.21 0.47
C HIS A 214 -20.63 4.55 1.86
N PRO A 215 -20.29 3.26 2.04
CA PRO A 215 -20.53 2.53 3.30
C PRO A 215 -20.00 3.24 4.55
N MET A 216 -18.97 4.06 4.42
CA MET A 216 -18.40 4.86 5.49
C MET A 216 -19.36 5.91 6.02
N GLU A 217 -20.09 6.62 5.13
CA GLU A 217 -21.04 7.66 5.50
C GLU A 217 -22.25 7.10 6.25
N GLU A 218 -22.72 5.92 5.85
CA GLU A 218 -23.88 5.27 6.46
C GLU A 218 -23.57 4.59 7.78
N THR A 219 -22.37 4.02 7.93
CA THR A 219 -22.00 3.22 9.11
C THR A 219 -21.42 4.05 10.24
N GLY A 220 -20.78 5.19 9.91
CA GLY A 220 -20.03 6.01 10.86
C GLY A 220 -18.67 5.39 11.25
N ALA A 221 -18.14 4.50 10.41
CA ALA A 221 -16.76 3.99 10.53
C ALA A 221 -15.76 5.11 10.17
N ASP A 222 -14.56 5.05 10.72
CA ASP A 222 -13.53 6.05 10.49
C ASP A 222 -12.74 5.79 9.20
N ALA A 223 -12.72 4.53 8.73
CA ALA A 223 -12.19 4.14 7.43
C ALA A 223 -12.95 2.97 6.84
N PHE A 224 -12.82 2.79 5.51
CA PHE A 224 -13.39 1.69 4.75
C PHE A 224 -12.30 1.11 3.84
N VAL A 225 -12.15 -0.23 3.82
CA VAL A 225 -11.16 -0.95 3.04
C VAL A 225 -11.75 -2.19 2.39
N THR A 226 -11.17 -2.61 1.27
CA THR A 226 -11.58 -3.79 0.51
C THR A 226 -10.44 -4.79 0.31
N THR A 227 -9.21 -4.40 0.65
CA THR A 227 -7.98 -5.20 0.55
C THR A 227 -7.19 -5.16 1.86
N LEU A 228 -6.31 -6.15 2.07
CA LEU A 228 -5.42 -6.18 3.23
C LEU A 228 -4.32 -5.11 3.13
N ASP A 229 -3.88 -4.79 1.92
CA ASP A 229 -2.95 -3.68 1.68
C ASP A 229 -3.55 -2.35 2.15
N GLU A 230 -4.80 -2.06 1.78
CA GLU A 230 -5.51 -0.87 2.27
C GLU A 230 -5.67 -0.89 3.80
N LEU A 231 -5.92 -2.08 4.39
CA LEU A 231 -6.07 -2.20 5.84
C LEU A 231 -4.78 -1.83 6.58
N VAL A 232 -3.62 -2.33 6.13
CA VAL A 232 -2.33 -1.99 6.74
C VAL A 232 -2.12 -0.48 6.72
N VAL A 233 -2.33 0.15 5.56
CA VAL A 233 -2.22 1.59 5.39
C VAL A 233 -3.16 2.34 6.33
N GLN A 234 -4.44 1.96 6.39
CA GLN A 234 -5.42 2.65 7.25
C GLN A 234 -5.15 2.43 8.75
N ALA A 235 -4.71 1.25 9.16
CA ALA A 235 -4.36 0.99 10.55
C ALA A 235 -3.16 1.84 10.99
N GLN A 236 -2.08 1.87 10.20
CA GLN A 236 -0.91 2.71 10.46
C GLN A 236 -1.27 4.19 10.53
N ASN A 237 -2.10 4.70 9.62
CA ASN A 237 -2.61 6.06 9.62
C ASN A 237 -3.32 6.43 10.93
N ARG A 238 -4.25 5.56 11.36
CA ARG A 238 -5.04 5.78 12.57
C ARG A 238 -4.17 5.78 13.82
N LEU A 239 -3.21 4.87 13.86
CA LEU A 239 -2.26 4.76 14.96
C LEU A 239 -1.30 5.96 15.04
N ALA A 240 -0.85 6.48 13.89
CA ALA A 240 -0.05 7.70 13.83
C ALA A 240 -0.86 8.92 14.30
N SER A 241 -2.12 9.04 13.88
CA SER A 241 -3.01 10.11 14.31
C SER A 241 -3.30 10.08 15.81
N ALA A 242 -3.50 8.89 16.38
CA ALA A 242 -3.70 8.70 17.82
C ALA A 242 -2.46 9.03 18.66
N ALA A 243 -1.26 8.81 18.11
CA ALA A 243 0.01 9.18 18.74
C ALA A 243 0.31 10.70 18.69
N GLY A 244 -0.56 11.50 18.08
CA GLY A 244 -0.36 12.93 17.90
C GLY A 244 0.67 13.29 16.83
N THR A 245 1.12 12.31 16.04
CA THR A 245 2.00 12.53 14.89
C THR A 245 1.12 12.62 13.64
N PRO A 246 0.94 13.82 13.06
CA PRO A 246 -0.03 14.03 11.99
C PRO A 246 0.37 13.39 10.65
N TYR A 247 1.59 12.89 10.53
CA TYR A 247 2.15 12.20 9.35
C TYR A 247 3.46 11.50 9.73
N VAL A 248 3.93 10.58 8.88
CA VAL A 248 5.21 9.89 9.09
C VAL A 248 6.32 10.71 8.45
N PRO A 249 7.30 11.24 9.21
CA PRO A 249 8.44 11.92 8.62
C PRO A 249 9.36 10.94 7.88
N PRO A 250 10.06 11.38 6.82
CA PRO A 250 11.02 10.55 6.12
C PRO A 250 12.20 10.19 7.04
N GLU A 251 12.68 8.97 6.93
CA GLU A 251 13.90 8.53 7.59
C GLU A 251 15.12 9.29 7.06
N VAL A 252 16.12 9.46 7.93
CA VAL A 252 17.40 10.04 7.53
C VAL A 252 18.31 8.90 7.05
N PRO A 253 18.85 8.95 5.80
CA PRO A 253 19.77 7.92 5.32
C PRO A 253 21.01 7.76 6.22
N GLU A 254 21.53 6.55 6.34
CA GLU A 254 22.73 6.26 7.14
C GLU A 254 23.97 7.05 6.65
N ASN A 255 24.03 7.34 5.35
CA ASN A 255 25.12 8.09 4.69
C ASN A 255 24.79 9.58 4.48
N GLU A 256 24.01 10.17 5.38
CA GLU A 256 23.50 11.55 5.22
C GLU A 256 24.62 12.58 5.08
N THR A 257 25.71 12.46 5.83
CA THR A 257 26.82 13.40 5.77
C THR A 257 27.45 13.44 4.38
N GLU A 258 27.74 12.27 3.80
CA GLU A 258 28.30 12.13 2.48
C GLU A 258 27.30 12.58 1.39
N ARG A 259 26.02 12.29 1.59
CA ARG A 259 24.96 12.73 0.70
C ARG A 259 24.84 14.26 0.66
N LEU A 260 24.90 14.92 1.81
CA LEU A 260 24.86 16.39 1.89
C LEU A 260 26.09 17.03 1.24
N GLN A 261 27.26 16.43 1.41
CA GLN A 261 28.47 16.86 0.70
C GLN A 261 28.30 16.70 -0.82
N ALA A 262 27.79 15.53 -1.27
CA ALA A 262 27.49 15.29 -2.68
C ALA A 262 26.46 16.28 -3.24
N LEU A 263 25.48 16.72 -2.46
CA LEU A 263 24.53 17.76 -2.85
C LEU A 263 25.24 19.09 -3.12
N GLN A 264 26.14 19.51 -2.26
CA GLN A 264 26.92 20.74 -2.42
C GLN A 264 27.81 20.68 -3.66
N ASP A 265 28.49 19.55 -3.88
CA ASP A 265 29.45 19.35 -4.96
C ASP A 265 28.78 19.11 -6.32
N SER A 266 27.49 18.74 -6.33
CA SER A 266 26.75 18.34 -7.54
C SER A 266 26.55 19.45 -8.58
N GLY A 267 26.62 20.70 -8.16
CA GLY A 267 26.24 21.87 -8.95
C GLY A 267 24.71 22.02 -9.15
N ALA A 268 23.90 21.12 -8.60
CA ALA A 268 22.44 21.16 -8.73
C ALA A 268 21.79 22.36 -8.03
N LEU A 269 22.46 22.89 -6.98
CA LEU A 269 22.04 24.08 -6.24
C LEU A 269 22.32 25.40 -6.99
N ASN A 270 22.97 25.35 -8.17
CA ASN A 270 23.31 26.56 -8.91
C ASN A 270 22.06 27.27 -9.45
N PRO A 271 21.81 28.56 -9.08
CA PRO A 271 20.64 29.31 -9.51
C PRO A 271 20.51 29.46 -11.04
N ALA A 272 21.62 29.37 -11.78
CA ALA A 272 21.61 29.43 -13.24
C ALA A 272 20.88 28.24 -13.90
N LEU A 273 20.65 27.15 -13.16
CA LEU A 273 19.88 26.00 -13.63
C LEU A 273 18.37 26.19 -13.55
N ARG A 274 17.87 27.17 -12.80
CA ARG A 274 16.44 27.34 -12.51
C ARG A 274 15.58 27.28 -13.78
N GLY A 275 15.88 28.10 -14.79
CA GLY A 275 15.10 28.10 -16.02
C GLY A 275 15.16 26.78 -16.83
N ARG A 276 16.28 26.04 -16.74
CA ARG A 276 16.41 24.72 -17.35
C ARG A 276 15.61 23.68 -16.57
N PHE A 277 15.62 23.76 -15.26
CA PHE A 277 14.86 22.87 -14.38
C PHE A 277 13.36 23.12 -14.49
N ASP A 278 12.91 24.37 -14.61
CA ASP A 278 11.51 24.70 -14.91
C ASP A 278 11.06 24.06 -16.22
N GLY A 279 11.90 24.10 -17.26
CA GLY A 279 11.60 23.44 -18.53
C GLY A 279 11.52 21.91 -18.43
N LEU A 280 12.37 21.29 -17.63
CA LEU A 280 12.34 19.83 -17.38
C LEU A 280 11.13 19.43 -16.55
N ALA A 281 10.79 20.19 -15.51
CA ALA A 281 9.59 19.98 -14.71
C ALA A 281 8.32 20.12 -15.56
N LYS A 282 8.22 21.19 -16.39
CA LYS A 282 7.10 21.36 -17.29
C LYS A 282 6.93 20.19 -18.25
N ARG A 283 8.03 19.71 -18.84
CA ARG A 283 7.98 18.54 -19.72
C ARG A 283 7.50 17.29 -18.99
N ALA A 284 7.89 17.11 -17.71
CA ALA A 284 7.38 16.00 -16.91
C ALA A 284 5.87 16.13 -16.68
N ALA A 285 5.37 17.30 -16.27
CA ALA A 285 3.93 17.53 -16.12
C ALA A 285 3.15 17.23 -17.41
N ASP A 286 3.66 17.72 -18.56
CA ASP A 286 3.05 17.52 -19.88
C ASP A 286 3.05 16.02 -20.30
N VAL A 287 4.15 15.30 -20.08
CA VAL A 287 4.28 13.86 -20.43
C VAL A 287 3.35 12.98 -19.65
N PHE A 288 3.18 13.26 -18.35
CA PHE A 288 2.30 12.47 -17.47
C PHE A 288 0.88 13.01 -17.39
N ASP A 289 0.58 14.09 -18.11
CA ASP A 289 -0.73 14.78 -18.08
C ASP A 289 -1.18 15.06 -16.63
N CYS A 290 -0.24 15.55 -15.81
CA CYS A 290 -0.45 15.87 -14.41
C CYS A 290 -0.64 17.38 -14.21
N GLN A 291 -1.32 17.76 -13.11
CA GLN A 291 -1.54 19.15 -12.75
C GLN A 291 -0.22 19.93 -12.59
N GLY A 292 0.84 19.28 -12.13
CA GLY A 292 2.12 19.90 -11.96
C GLY A 292 3.27 18.92 -11.75
N ALA A 293 4.48 19.49 -11.82
CA ALA A 293 5.72 18.79 -11.52
C ALA A 293 6.73 19.74 -10.88
N HIS A 294 7.63 19.22 -10.07
CA HIS A 294 8.72 19.99 -9.52
C HIS A 294 10.01 19.17 -9.40
N ILE A 295 11.14 19.87 -9.44
CA ILE A 295 12.44 19.34 -9.09
C ILE A 295 12.78 19.84 -7.70
N ALA A 296 12.88 18.91 -6.75
CA ALA A 296 13.17 19.19 -5.36
C ALA A 296 14.55 18.66 -4.99
N LEU A 297 15.35 19.48 -4.32
CA LEU A 297 16.59 19.09 -3.68
C LEU A 297 16.37 19.10 -2.15
N VAL A 298 16.89 18.09 -1.46
CA VAL A 298 16.64 17.91 -0.03
C VAL A 298 17.96 18.09 0.75
N ASN A 299 18.02 19.13 1.56
CA ASN A 299 19.14 19.35 2.49
C ASN A 299 18.83 18.74 3.87
N GLU A 300 19.58 19.15 4.90
CA GLU A 300 19.41 18.63 6.26
C GLU A 300 18.02 18.89 6.83
N ALA A 301 17.49 20.12 6.63
CA ALA A 301 16.24 20.58 7.24
C ALA A 301 15.10 20.82 6.25
N TRP A 302 15.40 21.03 4.96
CA TRP A 302 14.45 21.55 3.99
C TRP A 302 14.45 20.79 2.66
N GLN A 303 13.28 20.74 2.04
CA GLN A 303 13.14 20.51 0.61
C GLN A 303 13.13 21.86 -0.10
N LEU A 304 14.09 22.05 -1.01
CA LEU A 304 14.24 23.24 -1.83
C LEU A 304 13.70 22.98 -3.22
N THR A 305 12.76 23.78 -3.72
CA THR A 305 12.24 23.66 -5.08
C THR A 305 13.10 24.44 -6.04
N HIS A 306 13.82 23.74 -6.93
CA HIS A 306 14.74 24.33 -7.93
C HIS A 306 14.18 24.38 -9.34
N GLY A 307 13.08 23.70 -9.64
CA GLY A 307 12.33 23.77 -10.89
C GLY A 307 10.87 23.51 -10.62
N ASP A 308 9.98 24.25 -11.23
CA ASP A 308 8.53 24.17 -10.98
C ASP A 308 7.71 24.36 -12.25
N ALA A 309 6.67 23.55 -12.39
CA ALA A 309 5.65 23.65 -13.41
C ALA A 309 4.26 23.33 -12.83
N GLY A 310 3.55 24.32 -12.35
CA GLY A 310 2.18 24.16 -11.85
C GLY A 310 1.79 25.18 -10.80
N ALA A 311 0.48 25.38 -10.63
CA ALA A 311 -0.08 26.37 -9.71
C ALA A 311 0.12 26.03 -8.23
N ALA A 312 0.43 24.78 -7.90
CA ALA A 312 0.55 24.30 -6.52
C ALA A 312 1.99 24.39 -5.94
N GLY A 313 2.96 24.79 -6.72
CA GLY A 313 4.39 24.67 -6.37
C GLY A 313 5.13 25.98 -6.11
N ARG A 314 4.61 27.12 -6.50
CA ARG A 314 5.27 28.38 -6.16
C ARG A 314 4.96 28.78 -4.73
N PRO A 315 5.98 29.01 -3.89
CA PRO A 315 5.76 29.82 -2.70
C PRO A 315 5.16 31.16 -3.16
N ASP A 316 4.06 31.58 -2.55
CA ASP A 316 3.55 32.94 -2.74
C ASP A 316 4.68 33.96 -2.57
N GLU A 317 4.59 35.11 -3.27
CA GLU A 317 5.49 36.24 -3.02
C GLU A 317 5.36 36.62 -1.52
N GLY A 318 6.24 36.07 -0.69
CA GLY A 318 6.17 36.20 0.77
C GLY A 318 6.33 34.88 1.56
N ALA A 319 6.35 33.73 0.89
CA ALA A 319 6.76 32.47 1.55
C ALA A 319 8.26 32.53 1.91
N PRO A 320 8.67 31.94 3.06
CA PRO A 320 10.07 31.94 3.46
C PRO A 320 10.94 31.35 2.36
N GLU A 321 12.10 31.95 2.13
CA GLU A 321 13.14 31.42 1.22
C GLU A 321 13.56 29.98 1.56
N GLU A 322 13.10 29.45 2.68
CA GLU A 322 13.48 28.21 3.34
C GLU A 322 12.82 26.94 2.76
N GLY A 323 11.80 27.03 1.92
CA GLY A 323 11.20 25.84 1.29
C GLY A 323 10.21 25.06 2.19
N VAL A 324 10.07 23.76 1.93
CA VAL A 324 9.21 22.84 2.71
C VAL A 324 10.04 22.12 3.77
N PRO A 325 9.63 22.09 5.07
CA PRO A 325 10.32 21.29 6.07
C PRO A 325 10.53 19.85 5.60
N ARG A 326 11.75 19.33 5.72
CA ARG A 326 12.09 17.97 5.25
C ARG A 326 11.17 16.91 5.83
N GLU A 327 10.81 17.05 7.09
CA GLU A 327 9.90 16.13 7.80
C GLU A 327 8.48 16.07 7.18
N GLN A 328 8.06 17.12 6.46
CA GLN A 328 6.77 17.19 5.75
C GLN A 328 6.90 16.87 4.26
N SER A 329 8.11 16.61 3.79
CA SER A 329 8.44 16.49 2.37
C SER A 329 8.23 15.09 1.83
N MET A 330 7.42 14.94 0.78
CA MET A 330 7.34 13.68 0.02
C MET A 330 8.65 13.35 -0.71
N SER A 331 9.39 14.35 -1.17
CA SER A 331 10.72 14.15 -1.76
C SER A 331 11.74 13.65 -0.74
N GLY A 332 11.57 13.99 0.54
CA GLY A 332 12.35 13.43 1.64
C GLY A 332 12.21 11.91 1.72
N HIS A 333 10.99 11.38 1.50
CA HIS A 333 10.76 9.93 1.45
C HIS A 333 11.43 9.28 0.23
N VAL A 334 11.45 9.94 -0.93
CA VAL A 334 12.19 9.45 -2.11
C VAL A 334 13.68 9.37 -1.81
N VAL A 335 14.23 10.36 -1.09
CA VAL A 335 15.64 10.36 -0.65
C VAL A 335 15.91 9.21 0.33
N ALA A 336 15.02 9.00 1.30
CA ALA A 336 15.17 7.93 2.29
C ALA A 336 15.10 6.53 1.67
N LEU A 337 14.13 6.31 0.76
CA LEU A 337 13.95 5.03 0.06
C LEU A 337 15.07 4.76 -0.96
N GLY A 338 15.62 5.80 -1.55
CA GLY A 338 16.56 5.66 -2.67
C GLY A 338 15.95 5.12 -3.96
N GLU A 339 14.63 4.93 -4.04
CA GLU A 339 13.89 4.35 -5.17
C GLU A 339 12.70 5.24 -5.55
N PRO A 340 12.12 5.06 -6.75
CA PRO A 340 10.90 5.77 -7.13
C PRO A 340 9.77 5.51 -6.13
N LEU A 341 9.09 6.57 -5.71
CA LEU A 341 7.93 6.52 -4.85
C LEU A 341 6.69 6.89 -5.66
N VAL A 342 5.69 6.02 -5.70
CA VAL A 342 4.39 6.29 -6.31
C VAL A 342 3.32 6.19 -5.23
N VAL A 343 2.53 7.26 -5.08
CA VAL A 343 1.42 7.35 -4.14
C VAL A 343 0.15 7.62 -4.95
N PRO A 344 -0.63 6.58 -5.25
CA PRO A 344 -1.83 6.70 -6.10
C PRO A 344 -2.91 7.61 -5.53
N ASP A 345 -3.04 7.64 -4.22
CA ASP A 345 -3.94 8.55 -3.50
C ASP A 345 -3.33 8.92 -2.15
N VAL A 346 -2.88 10.16 -2.02
CA VAL A 346 -2.24 10.71 -0.81
C VAL A 346 -3.14 10.57 0.42
N GLN A 347 -4.47 10.71 0.27
CA GLN A 347 -5.40 10.58 1.39
C GLN A 347 -5.58 9.14 1.87
N ARG A 348 -5.09 8.17 1.12
CA ARG A 348 -5.11 6.74 1.44
C ARG A 348 -3.76 6.18 1.86
N ASP A 349 -2.71 7.00 1.84
CA ASP A 349 -1.36 6.60 2.24
C ASP A 349 -1.05 7.08 3.67
N ALA A 350 -0.69 6.13 4.53
CA ALA A 350 -0.39 6.35 5.95
C ALA A 350 0.64 7.44 6.21
N ARG A 351 1.62 7.52 5.35
CA ARG A 351 2.73 8.46 5.52
C ARG A 351 2.29 9.90 5.30
N PHE A 352 1.21 10.10 4.52
CA PHE A 352 0.88 11.41 3.93
C PHE A 352 -0.55 11.90 4.20
N ALA A 353 -1.48 11.01 4.53
CA ALA A 353 -2.92 11.35 4.63
C ALA A 353 -3.23 12.49 5.60
N ALA A 354 -2.47 12.60 6.69
CA ALA A 354 -2.62 13.65 7.69
C ALA A 354 -1.62 14.81 7.52
N ASN A 355 -0.86 14.85 6.42
CA ASN A 355 0.08 15.94 6.17
C ASN A 355 -0.66 17.23 5.81
N PRO A 356 -0.59 18.28 6.64
CA PRO A 356 -1.38 19.50 6.43
C PRO A 356 -1.00 20.23 5.15
N LEU A 357 0.27 20.19 4.76
CA LEU A 357 0.77 20.85 3.55
C LEU A 357 0.15 20.25 2.27
N LEU A 358 -0.03 18.91 2.23
CA LEU A 358 -0.62 18.24 1.09
C LEU A 358 -2.13 18.46 1.01
N ALA A 359 -2.80 18.52 2.17
CA ALA A 359 -4.22 18.87 2.26
C ALA A 359 -4.49 20.32 1.80
N GLU A 360 -3.66 21.27 2.27
CA GLU A 360 -3.76 22.69 1.87
C GLU A 360 -3.53 22.89 0.37
N ARG A 361 -2.60 22.15 -0.22
CA ARG A 361 -2.29 22.20 -1.67
C ARG A 361 -3.22 21.36 -2.53
N GLY A 362 -4.14 20.61 -1.95
CA GLY A 362 -5.10 19.77 -2.66
C GLY A 362 -4.46 18.59 -3.40
N ILE A 363 -3.24 18.16 -3.00
CA ILE A 363 -2.52 17.08 -3.68
C ILE A 363 -3.16 15.74 -3.32
N ARG A 364 -3.57 14.97 -4.33
CA ARG A 364 -4.17 13.64 -4.21
C ARG A 364 -3.27 12.53 -4.76
N PHE A 365 -2.49 12.82 -5.79
CA PHE A 365 -1.55 11.91 -6.41
C PHE A 365 -0.14 12.48 -6.34
N PHE A 366 0.84 11.60 -6.13
CA PHE A 366 2.26 11.95 -6.18
C PHE A 366 3.06 10.80 -6.79
N ALA A 367 4.03 11.13 -7.64
CA ALA A 367 5.10 10.21 -8.00
C ALA A 367 6.41 10.97 -8.06
N GLY A 368 7.46 10.40 -7.45
CA GLY A 368 8.80 10.98 -7.41
C GLY A 368 9.87 9.98 -7.82
N ALA A 369 10.78 10.37 -8.71
CA ALA A 369 11.95 9.60 -9.08
C ALA A 369 13.22 10.23 -8.48
N PRO A 370 14.14 9.41 -7.91
CA PRO A 370 15.32 9.92 -7.22
C PRO A 370 16.30 10.62 -8.17
N LEU A 371 16.81 11.78 -7.75
CA LEU A 371 17.91 12.49 -8.42
C LEU A 371 19.24 11.91 -7.91
N ARG A 372 19.82 10.99 -8.67
CA ARG A 372 20.96 10.20 -8.25
C ARG A 372 22.27 10.70 -8.87
N THR A 373 23.31 10.83 -8.05
CA THR A 373 24.68 11.09 -8.52
C THR A 373 25.29 9.83 -9.15
N ALA A 374 26.43 9.99 -9.82
CA ALA A 374 27.18 8.84 -10.35
C ALA A 374 27.65 7.87 -9.24
N ASP A 375 27.93 8.40 -8.06
CA ASP A 375 28.39 7.65 -6.88
C ASP A 375 27.21 7.03 -6.09
N GLY A 376 25.97 7.21 -6.57
CA GLY A 376 24.79 6.58 -5.98
C GLY A 376 24.04 7.40 -4.94
N PHE A 377 24.49 8.59 -4.54
CA PHE A 377 23.80 9.45 -3.57
C PHE A 377 22.52 10.05 -4.18
N VAL A 378 21.44 10.04 -3.40
CA VAL A 378 20.16 10.64 -3.80
C VAL A 378 20.04 12.04 -3.22
N LEU A 379 20.05 13.04 -4.09
CA LEU A 379 20.07 14.46 -3.71
C LEU A 379 18.68 15.06 -3.51
N GLY A 380 17.66 14.42 -4.07
CA GLY A 380 16.29 14.89 -4.12
C GLY A 380 15.45 14.08 -5.08
N ALA A 381 14.39 14.67 -5.64
CA ALA A 381 13.49 13.99 -6.55
C ALA A 381 12.98 14.89 -7.69
N LEU A 382 12.74 14.29 -8.87
CA LEU A 382 11.83 14.83 -9.87
C LEU A 382 10.44 14.28 -9.54
N CYS A 383 9.49 15.17 -9.30
CA CYS A 383 8.15 14.82 -8.84
C CYS A 383 7.09 15.29 -9.83
N VAL A 384 6.04 14.46 -9.99
CA VAL A 384 4.77 14.83 -10.64
C VAL A 384 3.63 14.65 -9.64
N PHE A 385 2.61 15.51 -9.68
CA PHE A 385 1.50 15.50 -8.74
C PHE A 385 0.19 15.96 -9.39
N ASP A 386 -0.93 15.54 -8.79
CA ASP A 386 -2.28 15.88 -9.28
C ASP A 386 -3.27 16.07 -8.12
N ASP A 387 -4.36 16.80 -8.40
CA ASP A 387 -5.50 16.96 -7.48
C ASP A 387 -6.47 15.76 -7.51
N LYS A 388 -6.20 14.74 -8.31
CA LYS A 388 -6.98 13.51 -8.47
C LYS A 388 -6.10 12.29 -8.25
N PRO A 389 -6.65 11.18 -7.68
CA PRO A 389 -5.97 9.91 -7.62
C PRO A 389 -5.58 9.41 -9.01
N ARG A 390 -4.36 8.87 -9.14
CA ARG A 390 -3.83 8.30 -10.39
C ARG A 390 -3.02 7.05 -10.13
N THR A 391 -2.83 6.25 -11.17
CA THR A 391 -1.90 5.10 -11.16
C THR A 391 -0.88 5.27 -12.27
N LEU A 392 0.36 4.91 -12.01
CA LEU A 392 1.40 4.83 -13.04
C LEU A 392 1.70 3.37 -13.36
N SER A 393 1.86 3.09 -14.66
CA SER A 393 2.36 1.78 -15.08
C SER A 393 3.87 1.66 -14.76
N PRO A 394 4.43 0.45 -14.68
CA PRO A 394 5.87 0.26 -14.53
C PRO A 394 6.70 0.99 -15.60
N ARG A 395 6.16 1.12 -16.82
CA ARG A 395 6.78 1.87 -17.92
C ARG A 395 6.83 3.37 -17.62
N ASP A 396 5.76 3.92 -17.03
CA ASP A 396 5.69 5.32 -16.66
C ASP A 396 6.70 5.64 -15.55
N VAL A 397 6.83 4.75 -14.56
CA VAL A 397 7.81 4.87 -13.48
C VAL A 397 9.25 4.88 -14.05
N MET A 398 9.57 3.98 -14.99
CA MET A 398 10.86 3.99 -15.67
C MET A 398 11.08 5.27 -16.46
N LEU A 399 10.06 5.79 -17.14
CA LEU A 399 10.15 7.03 -17.89
C LEU A 399 10.43 8.22 -16.97
N LEU A 400 9.76 8.29 -15.81
CA LEU A 400 10.02 9.33 -14.81
C LEU A 400 11.47 9.25 -14.30
N GLY A 401 11.99 8.03 -14.10
CA GLY A 401 13.40 7.78 -13.74
C GLY A 401 14.37 8.32 -14.79
N HIS A 402 14.14 8.04 -16.08
CA HIS A 402 14.98 8.58 -17.16
C HIS A 402 14.95 10.11 -17.22
N MET A 403 13.78 10.73 -16.94
CA MET A 403 13.70 12.19 -16.88
C MET A 403 14.45 12.75 -15.66
N ALA A 404 14.49 12.04 -14.54
CA ALA A 404 15.30 12.39 -13.39
C ALA A 404 16.82 12.33 -13.70
N ASP A 405 17.25 11.33 -14.49
CA ASP A 405 18.64 11.25 -14.99
C ASP A 405 19.01 12.45 -15.87
N GLU A 406 18.08 12.96 -16.70
CA GLU A 406 18.32 14.18 -17.50
C GLU A 406 18.51 15.42 -16.62
N VAL A 407 17.77 15.53 -15.48
CA VAL A 407 17.99 16.60 -14.50
C VAL A 407 19.40 16.54 -13.96
N MET A 408 19.86 15.36 -13.55
CA MET A 408 21.21 15.16 -13.02
C MET A 408 22.29 15.38 -14.08
N GLN A 409 22.03 15.06 -15.33
CA GLN A 409 22.93 15.37 -16.42
C GLN A 409 23.06 16.89 -16.63
N ALA A 410 21.95 17.64 -16.52
CA ALA A 410 21.96 19.09 -16.60
C ALA A 410 22.81 19.72 -15.48
N ALA A 411 22.67 19.21 -14.24
CA ALA A 411 23.47 19.66 -13.11
C ALA A 411 24.97 19.42 -13.32
N ARG A 412 25.36 18.21 -13.73
CA ARG A 412 26.75 17.86 -14.04
C ARG A 412 27.37 18.75 -15.13
N GLN A 413 26.61 19.03 -16.19
CA GLN A 413 27.07 19.92 -17.28
C GLN A 413 27.33 21.36 -16.79
N GLN A 414 26.56 21.82 -15.81
CA GLN A 414 26.74 23.13 -15.23
C GLN A 414 27.95 23.17 -14.28
N ALA A 415 28.13 22.15 -13.45
CA ALA A 415 29.29 22.03 -12.57
C ALA A 415 30.60 22.01 -13.38
N ALA A 416 30.63 21.31 -14.51
CA ALA A 416 31.80 21.27 -15.41
C ALA A 416 32.12 22.61 -16.11
N LYS A 417 31.18 23.55 -16.13
CA LYS A 417 31.37 24.90 -16.71
C LYS A 417 31.80 25.95 -15.68
N ALA A 418 31.63 25.67 -14.39
CA ALA A 418 32.07 26.58 -13.34
C ALA A 418 33.60 26.64 -13.36
N PRO A 419 34.22 27.85 -13.32
CA PRO A 419 35.67 27.97 -13.18
C PRO A 419 36.09 27.33 -11.84
N PRO A 420 37.26 26.70 -11.76
CA PRO A 420 37.76 26.16 -10.50
C PRO A 420 37.83 27.29 -9.47
N ASP A 421 37.36 26.99 -8.26
CA ASP A 421 37.43 27.88 -7.12
C ASP A 421 38.87 28.41 -6.97
N PRO A 422 39.12 29.74 -6.81
CA PRO A 422 40.44 30.24 -6.62
C PRO A 422 41.02 29.61 -5.35
N ALA A 423 42.16 28.94 -5.49
CA ALA A 423 42.88 28.34 -4.37
C ALA A 423 43.01 29.35 -3.24
N PRO A 424 42.81 28.96 -1.97
CA PRO A 424 42.96 29.87 -0.85
C PRO A 424 44.32 30.50 -0.89
N ASP A 425 44.35 31.85 -0.93
CA ASP A 425 45.55 32.68 -1.03
C ASP A 425 46.50 32.37 0.14
N ALA A 426 47.55 31.61 -0.16
CA ALA A 426 48.61 31.26 0.78
C ALA A 426 49.61 32.41 0.90
N THR A 427 49.12 33.66 1.05
CA THR A 427 49.99 34.80 1.32
C THR A 427 49.37 35.71 2.37
N SER A 428 49.60 35.36 3.62
CA SER A 428 49.69 36.36 4.68
C SER A 428 51.12 36.33 5.23
N PRO A 429 51.96 37.33 4.95
CA PRO A 429 53.29 37.39 5.55
C PRO A 429 53.13 37.74 7.03
N ALA A 430 53.80 36.99 7.88
CA ALA A 430 54.04 37.33 9.25
C ALA A 430 54.71 38.72 9.31
N ALA A 431 54.05 39.69 9.93
CA ALA A 431 54.60 40.94 10.34
C ALA A 431 54.81 40.88 11.84
N GLY A 432 56.09 41.06 12.24
CA GLY A 432 56.84 41.19 13.39
C GLY A 432 56.32 41.84 14.69
#